data_ae818b63134a50ec947a47f991bc589b
#
_entry.id   ae818b63134a50ec947a47f991bc589b
#
_cell.length_a   1.000
_cell.length_b   1.000
_cell.length_c   1.000
_cell.angle_alpha   90.00
_cell.angle_beta   90.00
_cell.angle_gamma   90.00
#
_symmetry.space_group_name_H-M   'P 1'
#
loop_
_entity.id
_entity.type
_entity.pdbx_description
1 polymer ?
#
loop_
_entity_poly.entity_id
_entity_poly.type
_entity_poly.pdbx_seq_one_letter_code
_entity_poly.pdbx_strand_id
1 'polypeptide(L)'
;ILVDSRDPVGPGIGLFRAPFYKDCAAALKKGGIFVNQSESPHQHPDIIKGIYAELRKAYRHQGMYLAHMPTYPTGCWSFAFNSNDVTVQEGIQRAAKGTKPIETKYYNRELHAAAFVLPNAFRKQVEA
;
A
#
# COMPACT_ATOMS: atom_id res chain seq x y z
N ILE A 1 -5.85 -4.72 8.36
CA ILE A 1 -6.94 -4.65 7.38
C ILE A 1 -6.31 -4.68 6.00
N LEU A 2 -6.77 -5.59 5.14
CA LEU A 2 -6.35 -5.66 3.74
C LEU A 2 -7.58 -5.39 2.85
N VAL A 3 -7.45 -4.46 1.91
CA VAL A 3 -8.53 -4.09 0.98
C VAL A 3 -8.04 -4.27 -0.46
N ASP A 4 -8.49 -5.33 -1.08
CA ASP A 4 -8.32 -5.58 -2.51
C ASP A 4 -9.65 -5.25 -3.21
N SER A 5 -9.85 -3.96 -3.49
CA SER A 5 -11.07 -3.44 -4.07
C SER A 5 -10.95 -3.28 -5.59
N ARG A 6 -12.08 -3.00 -6.24
CA ARG A 6 -12.11 -2.56 -7.64
C ARG A 6 -11.40 -1.21 -7.80
N ASP A 7 -11.16 -0.83 -9.06
CA ASP A 7 -10.63 0.48 -9.42
C ASP A 7 -11.51 1.63 -8.89
N PRO A 8 -10.96 2.83 -8.66
CA PRO A 8 -11.67 3.98 -8.09
C PRO A 8 -12.63 4.63 -9.09
N VAL A 9 -13.55 3.83 -9.63
CA VAL A 9 -14.57 4.26 -10.60
C VAL A 9 -15.98 3.87 -10.13
N GLY A 10 -16.96 4.67 -10.49
CA GLY A 10 -18.37 4.41 -10.16
C GLY A 10 -18.59 4.26 -8.65
N PRO A 11 -19.41 3.27 -8.21
CA PRO A 11 -19.69 3.07 -6.79
C PRO A 11 -18.47 2.74 -5.94
N GLY A 12 -17.39 2.20 -6.54
CA GLY A 12 -16.16 1.85 -5.85
C GLY A 12 -15.34 3.05 -5.37
N ILE A 13 -15.59 4.26 -5.89
CA ILE A 13 -14.81 5.46 -5.57
C ILE A 13 -14.84 5.81 -4.07
N GLY A 14 -15.90 5.45 -3.37
CA GLY A 14 -16.04 5.68 -1.94
C GLY A 14 -14.95 5.00 -1.11
N LEU A 15 -14.43 3.86 -1.56
CA LEU A 15 -13.37 3.10 -0.89
C LEU A 15 -11.98 3.74 -1.04
N PHE A 16 -11.86 4.82 -1.82
CA PHE A 16 -10.64 5.59 -2.04
C PHE A 16 -10.73 7.01 -1.48
N ARG A 17 -11.64 7.23 -0.54
CA ARG A 17 -11.89 8.55 0.07
C ARG A 17 -11.60 8.54 1.56
N ALA A 18 -11.25 9.72 2.07
CA ALA A 18 -10.88 9.92 3.47
C ALA A 18 -11.91 9.41 4.50
N PRO A 19 -13.23 9.49 4.31
CA PRO A 19 -14.18 8.91 5.27
C PRO A 19 -13.96 7.42 5.48
N PHE A 20 -13.87 6.63 4.42
CA PHE A 20 -13.60 5.19 4.50
C PHE A 20 -12.25 4.89 5.17
N TYR A 21 -11.20 5.65 4.82
CA TYR A 21 -9.87 5.48 5.40
C TYR A 21 -9.86 5.82 6.90
N LYS A 22 -10.61 6.82 7.34
CA LYS A 22 -10.77 7.17 8.75
C LYS A 22 -11.51 6.09 9.54
N ASP A 23 -12.55 5.50 8.96
CA ASP A 23 -13.26 4.38 9.58
C ASP A 23 -12.35 3.15 9.72
N CYS A 24 -11.57 2.83 8.69
CA CYS A 24 -10.57 1.78 8.77
C CYS A 24 -9.50 2.08 9.83
N ALA A 25 -9.01 3.32 9.91
CA ALA A 25 -8.02 3.72 10.91
C ALA A 25 -8.58 3.59 12.34
N ALA A 26 -9.85 3.96 12.56
CA ALA A 26 -10.53 3.82 13.84
C ALA A 26 -10.74 2.35 14.25
N ALA A 27 -10.92 1.46 13.27
CA ALA A 27 -11.10 0.02 13.51
C ALA A 27 -9.78 -0.73 13.78
N LEU A 28 -8.63 -0.14 13.45
CA LEU A 28 -7.33 -0.75 13.71
C LEU A 28 -7.00 -0.77 15.20
N LYS A 29 -6.46 -1.89 15.66
CA LYS A 29 -5.81 -1.96 16.98
C LYS A 29 -4.50 -1.19 16.96
N LYS A 30 -3.98 -0.85 18.14
CA LYS A 30 -2.66 -0.24 18.31
C LYS A 30 -1.58 -1.06 17.56
N GLY A 31 -0.77 -0.39 16.77
CA GLY A 31 0.24 -1.03 15.92
C GLY A 31 -0.33 -1.73 14.70
N GLY A 32 -1.61 -1.53 14.40
CA GLY A 32 -2.27 -2.09 13.23
C GLY A 32 -1.83 -1.43 11.92
N ILE A 33 -1.97 -2.17 10.84
CA ILE A 33 -1.62 -1.76 9.49
C ILE A 33 -2.84 -1.91 8.59
N PHE A 34 -3.08 -0.89 7.77
CA PHE A 34 -4.05 -0.90 6.68
C PHE A 34 -3.31 -0.97 5.35
N VAL A 35 -3.73 -1.88 4.50
CA VAL A 35 -3.20 -2.01 3.14
C VAL A 35 -4.35 -2.00 2.15
N ASN A 36 -4.22 -1.24 1.09
CA ASN A 36 -5.12 -1.30 -0.05
C ASN A 36 -4.34 -1.35 -1.37
N GLN A 37 -4.95 -1.94 -2.40
CA GLN A 37 -4.45 -1.80 -3.75
C GLN A 37 -4.49 -0.31 -4.15
N SER A 38 -3.49 0.15 -4.90
CA SER A 38 -3.34 1.56 -5.25
C SER A 38 -2.96 1.80 -6.72
N GLU A 39 -3.41 0.94 -7.61
CA GLU A 39 -3.29 1.10 -9.05
C GLU A 39 -1.90 0.83 -9.65
N SER A 40 -1.83 0.91 -10.96
CA SER A 40 -0.58 0.79 -11.72
C SER A 40 0.18 2.12 -11.71
N PRO A 41 1.42 2.15 -11.19
CA PRO A 41 2.22 3.37 -11.17
C PRO A 41 2.70 3.80 -12.57
N HIS A 42 2.61 2.92 -13.55
CA HIS A 42 2.91 3.23 -14.94
C HIS A 42 1.72 3.88 -15.67
N GLN A 43 0.50 3.40 -15.40
CA GLN A 43 -0.70 3.79 -16.16
C GLN A 43 -1.48 4.91 -15.49
N HIS A 44 -1.49 4.94 -14.14
CA HIS A 44 -2.41 5.79 -13.38
C HIS A 44 -1.71 6.65 -12.30
N PRO A 45 -0.63 7.40 -12.66
CA PRO A 45 0.13 8.20 -11.69
C PRO A 45 -0.71 9.25 -10.97
N ASP A 46 -1.68 9.87 -11.67
CA ASP A 46 -2.53 10.91 -11.06
C ASP A 46 -3.61 10.31 -10.14
N ILE A 47 -4.12 9.12 -10.45
CA ILE A 47 -5.01 8.38 -9.55
C ILE A 47 -4.26 8.06 -8.25
N ILE A 48 -3.02 7.58 -8.34
CA ILE A 48 -2.18 7.27 -7.18
C ILE A 48 -1.95 8.51 -6.31
N LYS A 49 -1.61 9.66 -6.90
CA LYS A 49 -1.47 10.93 -6.16
C LYS A 49 -2.76 11.27 -5.40
N GLY A 50 -3.92 11.10 -6.04
CA GLY A 50 -5.22 11.29 -5.42
C GLY A 50 -5.48 10.35 -4.25
N ILE A 51 -5.17 9.06 -4.41
CA ILE A 51 -5.29 8.05 -3.35
C ILE A 51 -4.44 8.44 -2.13
N TYR A 52 -3.16 8.76 -2.34
CA TYR A 52 -2.25 9.13 -1.25
C TYR A 52 -2.64 10.47 -0.59
N ALA A 53 -3.19 11.43 -1.33
CA ALA A 53 -3.74 12.65 -0.76
C ALA A 53 -4.91 12.37 0.21
N GLU A 54 -5.76 11.39 -0.12
CA GLU A 54 -6.85 10.98 0.77
C GLU A 54 -6.34 10.15 1.98
N LEU A 55 -5.38 9.25 1.77
CA LEU A 55 -4.77 8.44 2.84
C LEU A 55 -4.07 9.31 3.90
N ARG A 56 -3.39 10.39 3.49
CA ARG A 56 -2.74 11.33 4.41
C ARG A 56 -3.72 12.03 5.38
N LYS A 57 -5.00 12.08 5.06
CA LYS A 57 -6.03 12.63 5.95
C LYS A 57 -6.42 11.69 7.10
N ALA A 58 -6.02 10.42 7.01
CA ALA A 58 -6.39 9.37 7.95
C ALA A 58 -5.21 8.70 8.65
N TYR A 59 -4.03 8.66 8.01
CA TYR A 59 -2.86 7.97 8.52
C TYR A 59 -1.63 8.88 8.60
N ARG A 60 -0.79 8.67 9.61
CA ARG A 60 0.48 9.40 9.80
C ARG A 60 1.60 8.87 8.92
N HIS A 61 1.64 7.56 8.73
CA HIS A 61 2.68 6.87 8.00
C HIS A 61 2.08 6.19 6.77
N GLN A 62 2.61 6.50 5.60
CA GLN A 62 2.25 5.86 4.35
C GLN A 62 3.50 5.40 3.62
N GLY A 63 3.35 4.38 2.81
CA GLY A 63 4.37 3.93 1.88
C GLY A 63 3.76 3.13 0.74
N MET A 64 4.41 3.19 -0.41
CA MET A 64 4.07 2.34 -1.53
C MET A 64 4.97 1.12 -1.54
N TYR A 65 4.42 -0.04 -1.84
CA TYR A 65 5.21 -1.18 -2.28
C TYR A 65 4.68 -1.75 -3.59
N LEU A 66 5.54 -2.42 -4.31
CA LEU A 66 5.26 -2.96 -5.63
C LEU A 66 5.17 -4.49 -5.59
N ALA A 67 4.29 -5.05 -6.42
CA ALA A 67 4.23 -6.47 -6.65
C ALA A 67 4.14 -6.78 -8.16
N HIS A 68 4.69 -7.92 -8.55
CA HIS A 68 4.52 -8.44 -9.89
C HIS A 68 3.12 -9.02 -10.06
N MET A 69 2.39 -8.50 -11.04
CA MET A 69 1.00 -8.90 -11.36
C MET A 69 0.92 -9.22 -12.85
N PRO A 70 1.34 -10.41 -13.27
CA PRO A 70 1.49 -10.75 -14.70
C PRO A 70 0.17 -10.74 -15.47
N THR A 71 -0.96 -10.76 -14.79
CA THR A 71 -2.30 -10.65 -15.39
C THR A 71 -2.66 -9.22 -15.82
N TYR A 72 -1.90 -8.22 -15.38
CA TYR A 72 -2.14 -6.82 -15.73
C TYR A 72 -1.15 -6.32 -16.78
N PRO A 73 -1.55 -5.36 -17.64
CA PRO A 73 -0.79 -4.99 -18.83
C PRO A 73 0.67 -4.60 -18.59
N THR A 74 0.97 -3.97 -17.45
CA THR A 74 2.34 -3.53 -17.13
C THR A 74 3.12 -4.56 -16.31
N GLY A 75 2.48 -5.63 -15.86
CA GLY A 75 3.09 -6.60 -14.96
C GLY A 75 3.49 -6.05 -13.58
N CYS A 76 3.15 -4.79 -13.28
CA CYS A 76 3.52 -4.10 -12.06
C CYS A 76 2.31 -3.42 -11.43
N TRP A 77 2.06 -3.69 -10.17
CA TRP A 77 0.97 -3.10 -9.40
C TRP A 77 1.46 -2.51 -8.09
N SER A 78 0.79 -1.48 -7.60
CA SER A 78 1.16 -0.86 -6.34
C SER A 78 0.13 -1.12 -5.25
N PHE A 79 0.62 -1.13 -4.02
CA PHE A 79 -0.16 -1.26 -2.80
C PHE A 79 0.28 -0.17 -1.82
N ALA A 80 -0.68 0.42 -1.13
CA ALA A 80 -0.42 1.43 -0.12
C ALA A 80 -0.38 0.79 1.27
N PHE A 81 0.77 0.91 1.93
CA PHE A 81 0.94 0.62 3.36
C PHE A 81 0.58 1.85 4.17
N ASN A 82 -0.25 1.70 5.20
CA ASN A 82 -0.68 2.81 6.04
C ASN A 82 -0.77 2.42 7.51
N SER A 83 -0.33 3.29 8.41
CA SER A 83 -0.46 3.11 9.86
C SER A 83 -0.38 4.43 10.60
N ASN A 84 -0.94 4.48 11.82
CA ASN A 84 -0.77 5.59 12.73
C ASN A 84 0.34 5.37 13.77
N ASP A 85 0.79 4.12 13.91
CA ASP A 85 1.74 3.70 14.94
C ASP A 85 3.04 3.11 14.40
N VAL A 86 3.06 2.69 13.12
CA VAL A 86 4.16 1.91 12.54
C VAL A 86 4.64 2.58 11.26
N THR A 87 5.90 2.93 11.21
CA THR A 87 6.55 3.40 9.99
C THR A 87 6.79 2.24 9.01
N VAL A 88 6.99 2.54 7.73
CA VAL A 88 7.37 1.53 6.72
C VAL A 88 8.63 0.77 7.16
N GLN A 89 9.64 1.49 7.66
CA GLN A 89 10.89 0.89 8.10
C GLN A 89 10.70 -0.09 9.27
N GLU A 90 9.87 0.28 10.25
CA GLU A 90 9.52 -0.63 11.34
C GLU A 90 8.74 -1.86 10.85
N GLY A 91 7.85 -1.69 9.88
CA GLY A 91 7.14 -2.80 9.23
C GLY A 91 8.11 -3.79 8.56
N ILE A 92 9.07 -3.28 7.80
CA ILE A 92 10.13 -4.09 7.16
C ILE A 92 10.96 -4.82 8.23
N GLN A 93 11.35 -4.13 9.30
CA GLN A 93 12.13 -4.74 10.39
C GLN A 93 11.36 -5.83 11.14
N ARG A 94 10.05 -5.64 11.35
CA ARG A 94 9.19 -6.68 11.95
C ARG A 94 9.13 -7.92 11.08
N ALA A 95 8.98 -7.77 9.76
CA ALA A 95 8.98 -8.88 8.82
C ALA A 95 10.33 -9.62 8.81
N ALA A 96 11.45 -8.89 8.85
CA ALA A 96 12.79 -9.47 8.90
C ALA A 96 13.05 -10.29 10.20
N LYS A 97 12.48 -9.85 11.32
CA LYS A 97 12.61 -10.52 12.63
C LYS A 97 11.63 -11.68 12.84
N GLY A 98 10.68 -11.88 11.93
CA GLY A 98 9.70 -12.96 12.02
C GLY A 98 10.38 -14.34 12.18
N THR A 99 9.95 -15.13 13.15
CA THR A 99 10.61 -16.40 13.52
C THR A 99 10.17 -17.58 12.67
N LYS A 100 8.96 -17.52 12.12
CA LYS A 100 8.42 -18.61 11.29
C LYS A 100 8.56 -18.27 9.80
N PRO A 101 9.18 -19.13 8.99
CA PRO A 101 9.13 -18.98 7.54
C PRO A 101 7.68 -19.16 7.06
N ILE A 102 7.26 -18.28 6.14
CA ILE A 102 5.99 -18.44 5.43
C ILE A 102 6.31 -19.16 4.13
N GLU A 103 5.84 -20.38 3.99
CA GLU A 103 6.02 -21.15 2.76
C GLU A 103 5.04 -20.62 1.70
N THR A 104 5.56 -19.91 0.71
CA THR A 104 4.80 -19.37 -0.41
C THR A 104 5.60 -19.49 -1.71
N LYS A 105 4.90 -19.42 -2.86
CA LYS A 105 5.54 -19.44 -4.18
C LYS A 105 6.10 -18.07 -4.58
N TYR A 106 5.63 -16.99 -4.01
CA TYR A 106 5.99 -15.62 -4.42
C TYR A 106 6.78 -14.88 -3.35
N TYR A 107 6.31 -14.89 -2.11
CA TYR A 107 6.84 -14.09 -1.02
C TYR A 107 8.12 -14.72 -0.42
N ASN A 108 9.10 -13.86 -0.15
CA ASN A 108 10.22 -14.13 0.75
C ASN A 108 10.60 -12.83 1.47
N ARG A 109 11.48 -12.91 2.47
CA ARG A 109 11.85 -11.74 3.30
C ARG A 109 12.65 -10.69 2.53
N GLU A 110 13.48 -11.12 1.61
CA GLU A 110 14.27 -10.27 0.73
C GLU A 110 13.34 -9.49 -0.21
N LEU A 111 12.37 -10.18 -0.82
CA LEU A 111 11.35 -9.55 -1.65
C LEU A 111 10.49 -8.55 -0.85
N HIS A 112 10.17 -8.86 0.42
CA HIS A 112 9.42 -7.94 1.28
C HIS A 112 10.11 -6.59 1.40
N ALA A 113 11.41 -6.58 1.72
CA ALA A 113 12.17 -5.33 1.84
C ALA A 113 12.33 -4.64 0.48
N ALA A 114 12.64 -5.41 -0.56
CA ALA A 114 12.84 -4.90 -1.92
C ALA A 114 11.59 -4.26 -2.52
N ALA A 115 10.40 -4.77 -2.18
CA ALA A 115 9.13 -4.25 -2.68
C ALA A 115 8.90 -2.76 -2.36
N PHE A 116 9.48 -2.26 -1.26
CA PHE A 116 9.40 -0.84 -0.87
C PHE A 116 10.47 0.05 -1.52
N VAL A 117 11.41 -0.52 -2.27
CA VAL A 117 12.40 0.25 -3.03
C VAL A 117 11.78 0.70 -4.34
N LEU A 118 11.44 1.99 -4.41
CA LEU A 118 10.72 2.55 -5.55
C LEU A 118 11.66 3.20 -6.56
N PRO A 119 11.41 3.05 -7.87
CA PRO A 119 11.96 3.93 -8.89
C PRO A 119 11.65 5.41 -8.58
N ASN A 120 12.57 6.32 -8.94
CA ASN A 120 12.40 7.75 -8.64
C ASN A 120 11.08 8.33 -9.20
N ALA A 121 10.65 7.87 -10.36
CA ALA A 121 9.39 8.30 -10.97
C ALA A 121 8.17 7.93 -10.12
N PHE A 122 8.19 6.76 -9.45
CA PHE A 122 7.07 6.30 -8.61
C PHE A 122 7.11 6.97 -7.23
N ARG A 123 8.30 7.21 -6.70
CA ARG A 123 8.47 7.94 -5.44
C ARG A 123 7.79 9.30 -5.48
N LYS A 124 7.93 10.04 -6.57
CA LYS A 124 7.28 11.35 -6.79
C LYS A 124 5.74 11.28 -6.79
N GLN A 125 5.15 10.12 -7.02
CA GLN A 125 3.69 9.95 -6.99
C GLN A 125 3.15 9.90 -5.55
N VAL A 126 3.95 9.48 -4.59
CA VAL A 126 3.54 9.34 -3.19
C VAL A 126 4.04 10.47 -2.29
N GLU A 127 5.05 11.22 -2.71
CA GLU A 127 5.60 12.36 -1.97
C GLU A 127 4.86 13.68 -2.28
N ALA A 128 4.03 13.70 -3.31
CA ALA A 128 3.34 14.89 -3.80
C ALA A 128 2.20 15.36 -2.87
#